data_8a1cf8c524316067cfa5f418e379c639
#
_entry.id   8a1cf8c524316067cfa5f418e379c639
#
_cell.length_a   1.000
_cell.length_b   1.000
_cell.length_c   1.000
_cell.angle_alpha   90.00
_cell.angle_beta   90.00
_cell.angle_gamma   90.00
#
_symmetry.space_group_name_H-M   'P 1'
#
loop_
_entity.id
_entity.type
_entity.pdbx_description
1 polymer ?
#
loop_
_entity_poly.entity_id
_entity_poly.type
_entity_poly.pdbx_seq_one_letter_code
_entity_poly.pdbx_strand_id
1 'polypeptide(L)'
;MATGIDALICSFRKEYHASAVLLRMLFLYAVIIAVVQVLQVLLGPILPFRSLFATVVFMLITFRGICETITIDALSHINNRFSLNRALDLRISGKENFWLLIIDIDNFKQINDSYGHIRGDEAITYTASAIVQVIPRNFFAARYGGDEFAIIAMEDDEAVVRSLEGMIQNAIQDITKEKGCPFNISITVGYARRDETITNIPDMIEAADRVLYEKKKNKKLKRCWW
;
A
#
# COMPACT_ATOMS: atom_id res chain seq x y z
N MET A 1 13.55 25.20 -2.13
CA MET A 1 14.27 24.22 -1.29
C MET A 1 13.47 24.04 -0.01
N ALA A 2 12.49 23.13 -0.01
CA ALA A 2 11.88 22.68 1.24
C ALA A 2 12.87 21.67 1.84
N THR A 3 13.43 22.03 2.98
CA THR A 3 14.54 21.34 3.61
C THR A 3 14.07 19.98 4.14
N GLY A 4 14.97 18.98 4.14
CA GLY A 4 14.69 17.63 4.69
C GLY A 4 14.16 17.64 6.14
N ILE A 5 14.23 18.78 6.81
CA ILE A 5 13.65 19.07 8.12
C ILE A 5 12.11 19.08 8.05
N ASP A 6 11.49 19.63 7.00
CA ASP A 6 10.02 19.67 6.87
C ASP A 6 9.44 18.27 6.61
N ALA A 7 10.15 17.42 5.88
CA ALA A 7 9.77 16.02 5.68
C ALA A 7 9.91 15.21 6.98
N LEU A 8 10.96 15.45 7.75
CA LEU A 8 11.18 14.83 9.06
C LEU A 8 10.11 15.27 10.07
N ILE A 9 9.80 16.55 10.14
CA ILE A 9 8.75 17.10 11.02
C ILE A 9 7.37 16.54 10.62
N CYS A 10 7.10 16.39 9.32
CA CYS A 10 5.85 15.81 8.84
C CYS A 10 5.73 14.32 9.17
N SER A 11 6.84 13.55 9.11
CA SER A 11 6.92 12.15 9.53
C SER A 11 6.69 12.00 11.02
N PHE A 12 7.41 12.78 11.86
CA PHE A 12 7.20 12.80 13.32
C PHE A 12 5.78 13.21 13.71
N ARG A 13 5.17 14.13 12.98
CA ARG A 13 3.79 14.57 13.23
C ARG A 13 2.78 13.46 12.92
N LYS A 14 3.00 12.66 11.86
CA LYS A 14 2.15 11.50 11.53
C LYS A 14 2.28 10.39 12.56
N GLU A 15 3.50 10.04 12.99
CA GLU A 15 3.73 9.05 14.05
C GLU A 15 3.13 9.50 15.39
N TYR A 16 3.22 10.78 15.72
CA TYR A 16 2.64 11.34 16.94
C TYR A 16 1.10 11.30 16.91
N HIS A 17 0.47 11.54 15.76
CA HIS A 17 -0.99 11.40 15.62
C HIS A 17 -1.45 9.94 15.72
N ALA A 18 -0.74 8.99 15.12
CA ALA A 18 -1.06 7.57 15.24
C ALA A 18 -0.92 7.07 16.69
N SER A 19 0.16 7.44 17.37
CA SER A 19 0.38 7.11 18.79
C SER A 19 -0.61 7.78 19.71
N ALA A 20 -1.03 9.02 19.43
CA ALA A 20 -2.03 9.73 20.22
C ALA A 20 -3.44 9.12 20.07
N VAL A 21 -3.80 8.64 18.87
CA VAL A 21 -5.06 7.91 18.64
C VAL A 21 -5.04 6.59 19.40
N LEU A 22 -3.94 5.85 19.33
CA LEU A 22 -3.74 4.60 20.06
C LEU A 22 -3.88 4.79 21.57
N LEU A 23 -3.25 5.83 22.10
CA LEU A 23 -3.30 6.19 23.53
C LEU A 23 -4.72 6.55 23.97
N ARG A 24 -5.45 7.30 23.17
CA ARG A 24 -6.87 7.64 23.41
C ARG A 24 -7.76 6.41 23.40
N MET A 25 -7.57 5.48 22.48
CA MET A 25 -8.31 4.24 22.41
C MET A 25 -8.03 3.33 23.62
N LEU A 26 -6.76 3.21 24.03
CA LEU A 26 -6.36 2.47 25.23
C LEU A 26 -6.95 3.10 26.51
N PHE A 27 -6.96 4.42 26.62
CA PHE A 27 -7.56 5.13 27.75
C PHE A 27 -9.08 4.91 27.82
N LEU A 28 -9.79 5.07 26.70
CA LEU A 28 -11.22 4.78 26.60
C LEU A 28 -11.54 3.33 27.00
N TYR A 29 -10.72 2.38 26.56
CA TYR A 29 -10.83 0.98 26.92
C TYR A 29 -10.69 0.75 28.44
N ALA A 30 -9.67 1.36 29.07
CA ALA A 30 -9.46 1.26 30.50
C ALA A 30 -10.64 1.84 31.30
N VAL A 31 -11.20 2.96 30.88
CA VAL A 31 -12.38 3.59 31.51
C VAL A 31 -13.60 2.70 31.38
N ILE A 32 -13.87 2.11 30.21
CA ILE A 32 -15.01 1.20 29.98
C ILE A 32 -14.88 -0.05 30.85
N ILE A 33 -13.69 -0.67 30.94
CA ILE A 33 -13.45 -1.82 31.83
C ILE A 33 -13.73 -1.45 33.28
N ALA A 34 -13.23 -0.30 33.74
CA ALA A 34 -13.46 0.15 35.10
C ALA A 34 -14.95 0.33 35.41
N VAL A 35 -15.71 0.95 34.52
CA VAL A 35 -17.17 1.11 34.68
C VAL A 35 -17.88 -0.23 34.68
N VAL A 36 -17.53 -1.15 33.80
CA VAL A 36 -18.14 -2.50 33.75
C VAL A 36 -17.82 -3.28 35.01
N GLN A 37 -16.61 -3.18 35.58
CA GLN A 37 -16.27 -3.84 36.85
C GLN A 37 -17.03 -3.26 38.02
N VAL A 38 -17.20 -1.94 38.10
CA VAL A 38 -18.02 -1.31 39.14
C VAL A 38 -19.49 -1.77 39.07
N LEU A 39 -20.06 -1.84 37.85
CA LEU A 39 -21.41 -2.34 37.64
C LEU A 39 -21.54 -3.81 38.06
N GLN A 40 -20.52 -4.65 37.82
CA GLN A 40 -20.50 -6.05 38.25
C GLN A 40 -20.56 -6.20 39.78
N VAL A 41 -19.82 -5.36 40.49
CA VAL A 41 -19.84 -5.34 41.97
C VAL A 41 -21.22 -4.95 42.51
N LEU A 42 -21.88 -4.00 41.85
CA LEU A 42 -23.19 -3.48 42.26
C LEU A 42 -24.37 -4.42 41.90
N LEU A 43 -24.29 -5.17 40.80
CA LEU A 43 -25.39 -5.99 40.26
C LEU A 43 -25.28 -7.50 40.57
N GLY A 44 -24.21 -7.93 41.27
CA GLY A 44 -24.01 -9.30 41.74
C GLY A 44 -23.51 -10.31 40.71
N PRO A 45 -23.31 -11.60 41.08
CA PRO A 45 -22.47 -12.58 40.38
C PRO A 45 -23.05 -13.16 39.07
N ILE A 46 -24.20 -12.71 38.62
CA ILE A 46 -24.85 -13.23 37.38
C ILE A 46 -24.18 -12.77 36.10
N LEU A 47 -23.21 -11.83 36.19
CA LEU A 47 -22.64 -11.11 35.03
C LEU A 47 -21.22 -11.49 34.57
N PRO A 48 -20.43 -12.41 35.20
CA PRO A 48 -18.99 -12.54 34.83
C PRO A 48 -18.77 -12.96 33.37
N PHE A 49 -19.62 -13.81 32.79
CA PHE A 49 -19.51 -14.24 31.41
C PHE A 49 -19.90 -13.15 30.40
N ARG A 50 -20.87 -12.30 30.70
CA ARG A 50 -21.31 -11.20 29.85
C ARG A 50 -20.23 -10.12 29.76
N SER A 51 -19.54 -9.81 30.86
CA SER A 51 -18.47 -8.81 30.84
C SER A 51 -17.22 -9.29 30.13
N LEU A 52 -16.85 -10.58 30.31
CA LEU A 52 -15.75 -11.18 29.58
C LEU A 52 -16.00 -11.13 28.05
N PHE A 53 -17.22 -11.51 27.66
CA PHE A 53 -17.62 -11.44 26.25
C PHE A 53 -17.58 -10.00 25.72
N ALA A 54 -18.12 -9.03 26.46
CA ALA A 54 -18.09 -7.61 26.07
C ALA A 54 -16.67 -7.06 25.96
N THR A 55 -15.76 -7.44 26.88
CA THR A 55 -14.33 -7.05 26.80
C THR A 55 -13.62 -7.65 25.60
N VAL A 56 -13.86 -8.92 25.28
CA VAL A 56 -13.27 -9.57 24.11
C VAL A 56 -13.77 -8.93 22.80
N VAL A 57 -15.09 -8.69 22.69
CA VAL A 57 -15.67 -8.03 21.52
C VAL A 57 -15.11 -6.61 21.35
N PHE A 58 -15.02 -5.84 22.43
CA PHE A 58 -14.45 -4.50 22.40
C PHE A 58 -12.96 -4.52 22.02
N MET A 59 -12.19 -5.47 22.55
CA MET A 59 -10.78 -5.68 22.21
C MET A 59 -10.62 -6.01 20.72
N LEU A 60 -11.47 -6.84 20.15
CA LEU A 60 -11.45 -7.17 18.71
C LEU A 60 -11.80 -5.97 17.84
N ILE A 61 -12.79 -5.16 18.26
CA ILE A 61 -13.19 -3.94 17.54
C ILE A 61 -12.06 -2.90 17.58
N THR A 62 -11.43 -2.69 18.75
CA THR A 62 -10.31 -1.73 18.87
C THR A 62 -9.07 -2.21 18.13
N PHE A 63 -8.75 -3.51 18.18
CA PHE A 63 -7.65 -4.11 17.42
C PHE A 63 -7.86 -3.93 15.92
N ARG A 64 -9.08 -4.17 15.43
CA ARG A 64 -9.44 -3.90 14.02
C ARG A 64 -9.28 -2.43 13.66
N GLY A 65 -9.75 -1.52 14.51
CA GLY A 65 -9.57 -0.08 14.30
C GLY A 65 -8.11 0.35 14.26
N ILE A 66 -7.24 -0.24 15.07
CA ILE A 66 -5.79 0.00 15.05
C ILE A 66 -5.18 -0.51 13.75
N CYS A 67 -5.52 -1.72 13.32
CA CYS A 67 -5.04 -2.29 12.06
C CYS A 67 -5.46 -1.42 10.86
N GLU A 68 -6.63 -0.80 10.90
CA GLU A 68 -7.12 0.10 9.85
C GLU A 68 -6.42 1.48 9.85
N THR A 69 -5.77 1.89 10.96
CA THR A 69 -5.01 3.15 11.02
C THR A 69 -3.60 3.04 10.44
N ILE A 70 -3.07 1.82 10.29
CA ILE A 70 -1.77 1.60 9.64
C ILE A 70 -1.96 1.79 8.13
N THR A 71 -1.48 2.91 7.60
CA THR A 71 -1.66 3.29 6.19
C THR A 71 -0.42 3.05 5.33
N ILE A 72 0.72 2.76 5.96
CA ILE A 72 2.03 2.60 5.32
C ILE A 72 2.44 1.13 5.37
N ASP A 73 3.05 0.63 4.29
CA ASP A 73 3.69 -0.67 4.26
C ASP A 73 5.04 -0.62 4.97
N ALA A 74 5.28 -1.56 5.89
CA ALA A 74 6.46 -1.54 6.76
C ALA A 74 7.79 -1.76 6.02
N LEU A 75 7.77 -2.47 4.88
CA LEU A 75 8.98 -2.76 4.11
C LEU A 75 9.29 -1.68 3.08
N SER A 76 8.28 -1.31 2.29
CA SER A 76 8.45 -0.37 1.18
C SER A 76 8.34 1.11 1.59
N HIS A 77 7.81 1.39 2.79
CA HIS A 77 7.57 2.74 3.34
C HIS A 77 6.65 3.64 2.49
N ILE A 78 5.94 3.10 1.51
CA ILE A 78 4.85 3.76 0.79
C ILE A 78 3.50 3.31 1.34
N ASN A 79 2.40 3.83 0.82
CA ASN A 79 1.08 3.41 1.27
C ASN A 79 0.88 1.91 1.05
N ASN A 80 0.03 1.29 1.87
CA ASN A 80 -0.31 -0.13 1.75
C ASN A 80 -1.60 -0.33 0.95
N ARG A 81 -1.97 -1.60 0.74
CA ARG A 81 -3.19 -2.02 0.03
C ARG A 81 -4.48 -1.44 0.63
N PHE A 82 -4.55 -1.32 1.97
CA PHE A 82 -5.73 -0.74 2.62
C PHE A 82 -5.91 0.73 2.22
N SER A 83 -4.83 1.51 2.25
CA SER A 83 -4.82 2.90 1.82
C SER A 83 -5.16 3.06 0.33
N LEU A 84 -4.66 2.14 -0.52
CA LEU A 84 -5.00 2.11 -1.93
C LEU A 84 -6.49 1.90 -2.16
N ASN A 85 -7.08 0.88 -1.52
CA ASN A 85 -8.50 0.57 -1.67
C ASN A 85 -9.37 1.76 -1.23
N ARG A 86 -9.01 2.40 -0.11
CA ARG A 86 -9.70 3.60 0.36
C ARG A 86 -9.59 4.77 -0.63
N ALA A 87 -8.41 4.95 -1.21
CA ALA A 87 -8.18 6.01 -2.20
C ALA A 87 -8.95 5.75 -3.51
N LEU A 88 -9.04 4.49 -3.95
CA LEU A 88 -9.84 4.08 -5.12
C LEU A 88 -11.34 4.27 -4.86
N ASP A 89 -11.83 3.82 -3.70
CA ASP A 89 -13.25 3.92 -3.34
C ASP A 89 -13.73 5.38 -3.36
N LEU A 90 -12.96 6.28 -2.77
CA LEU A 90 -13.27 7.72 -2.76
C LEU A 90 -13.34 8.30 -4.18
N ARG A 91 -12.41 7.93 -5.07
CA ARG A 91 -12.36 8.47 -6.44
C ARG A 91 -13.44 7.88 -7.34
N ILE A 92 -13.69 6.57 -7.22
CA ILE A 92 -14.78 5.91 -7.97
C ILE A 92 -16.13 6.48 -7.55
N SER A 93 -16.37 6.61 -6.24
CA SER A 93 -17.60 7.20 -5.69
C SER A 93 -17.75 8.68 -6.07
N GLY A 94 -16.66 9.44 -6.12
CA GLY A 94 -16.60 10.84 -6.56
C GLY A 94 -16.69 10.99 -8.07
N LYS A 95 -16.73 9.89 -8.85
CA LYS A 95 -16.72 9.87 -10.32
C LYS A 95 -15.55 10.63 -10.94
N GLU A 96 -14.40 10.63 -10.24
CA GLU A 96 -13.18 11.28 -10.72
C GLU A 96 -12.58 10.51 -11.90
N ASN A 97 -11.95 11.22 -12.83
CA ASN A 97 -11.15 10.61 -13.88
C ASN A 97 -9.74 10.36 -13.35
N PHE A 98 -9.24 9.14 -13.49
CA PHE A 98 -7.89 8.76 -13.09
C PHE A 98 -7.45 7.52 -13.85
N TRP A 99 -6.16 7.26 -13.81
CA TRP A 99 -5.55 6.00 -14.26
C TRP A 99 -5.13 5.17 -13.06
N LEU A 100 -5.37 3.88 -13.13
CA LEU A 100 -4.75 2.91 -12.22
C LEU A 100 -3.66 2.18 -12.98
N LEU A 101 -2.45 2.20 -12.44
CA LEU A 101 -1.32 1.40 -12.90
C LEU A 101 -1.08 0.30 -11.87
N ILE A 102 -0.95 -0.94 -12.34
CA ILE A 102 -0.46 -2.07 -11.54
C ILE A 102 0.94 -2.43 -12.05
N ILE A 103 1.89 -2.48 -11.15
CA ILE A 103 3.31 -2.72 -11.41
C ILE A 103 3.70 -4.01 -10.73
N ASP A 104 4.45 -4.86 -11.41
CA ASP A 104 4.93 -6.13 -10.88
C ASP A 104 6.42 -6.30 -11.21
N ILE A 105 7.19 -6.79 -10.23
CA ILE A 105 8.61 -7.09 -10.41
C ILE A 105 8.75 -8.39 -11.18
N ASP A 106 9.34 -8.31 -12.37
CA ASP A 106 9.53 -9.48 -13.24
C ASP A 106 10.44 -10.52 -12.58
N ASN A 107 9.98 -11.78 -12.54
CA ASN A 107 10.72 -12.92 -11.98
C ASN A 107 11.18 -12.74 -10.52
N PHE A 108 10.41 -12.06 -9.70
CA PHE A 108 10.74 -11.81 -8.29
C PHE A 108 11.06 -13.09 -7.51
N LYS A 109 10.32 -14.18 -7.77
CA LYS A 109 10.63 -15.49 -7.18
C LYS A 109 12.05 -15.94 -7.50
N GLN A 110 12.53 -15.73 -8.73
CA GLN A 110 13.90 -16.10 -9.11
C GLN A 110 14.95 -15.26 -8.35
N ILE A 111 14.67 -14.00 -8.06
CA ILE A 111 15.54 -13.17 -7.21
C ILE A 111 15.62 -13.79 -5.82
N ASN A 112 14.49 -14.13 -5.20
CA ASN A 112 14.45 -14.78 -3.89
C ASN A 112 15.18 -16.13 -3.89
N ASP A 113 14.93 -16.98 -4.89
CA ASP A 113 15.49 -18.32 -4.98
C ASP A 113 17.02 -18.29 -5.21
N SER A 114 17.53 -17.26 -5.95
CA SER A 114 18.95 -17.16 -6.31
C SER A 114 19.79 -16.37 -5.30
N TYR A 115 19.20 -15.36 -4.65
CA TYR A 115 19.92 -14.39 -3.81
C TYR A 115 19.39 -14.31 -2.38
N GLY A 116 18.32 -15.03 -2.06
CA GLY A 116 17.67 -15.06 -0.74
C GLY A 116 16.66 -13.94 -0.52
N HIS A 117 15.78 -14.11 0.48
CA HIS A 117 14.68 -13.19 0.78
C HIS A 117 15.13 -11.77 1.14
N ILE A 118 16.30 -11.61 1.78
CA ILE A 118 16.84 -10.28 2.11
C ILE A 118 17.07 -9.46 0.83
N ARG A 119 17.59 -10.10 -0.21
CA ARG A 119 17.78 -9.43 -1.51
C ARG A 119 16.45 -9.18 -2.25
N GLY A 120 15.45 -10.04 -2.04
CA GLY A 120 14.10 -9.77 -2.49
C GLY A 120 13.49 -8.54 -1.80
N ASP A 121 13.68 -8.39 -0.51
CA ASP A 121 13.24 -7.22 0.25
C ASP A 121 13.94 -5.94 -0.23
N GLU A 122 15.22 -5.99 -0.57
CA GLU A 122 15.92 -4.88 -1.22
C GLU A 122 15.31 -4.53 -2.59
N ALA A 123 14.96 -5.54 -3.40
CA ALA A 123 14.30 -5.30 -4.69
C ALA A 123 12.96 -4.57 -4.54
N ILE A 124 12.17 -4.95 -3.54
CA ILE A 124 10.92 -4.26 -3.19
C ILE A 124 11.20 -2.80 -2.78
N THR A 125 12.18 -2.59 -1.90
CA THR A 125 12.53 -1.25 -1.38
C THR A 125 13.06 -0.34 -2.49
N TYR A 126 13.91 -0.87 -3.38
CA TYR A 126 14.44 -0.09 -4.51
C TYR A 126 13.35 0.27 -5.52
N THR A 127 12.44 -0.66 -5.81
CA THR A 127 11.28 -0.39 -6.67
C THR A 127 10.37 0.67 -6.08
N ALA A 128 10.05 0.59 -4.78
CA ALA A 128 9.27 1.61 -4.10
C ALA A 128 9.94 2.99 -4.13
N SER A 129 11.25 3.04 -3.88
CA SER A 129 12.04 4.27 -3.92
C SER A 129 12.04 4.90 -5.31
N ALA A 130 12.21 4.09 -6.37
CA ALA A 130 12.15 4.54 -7.75
C ALA A 130 10.77 5.11 -8.10
N ILE A 131 9.69 4.44 -7.68
CA ILE A 131 8.32 4.93 -7.88
C ILE A 131 8.16 6.32 -7.25
N VAL A 132 8.52 6.48 -5.97
CA VAL A 132 8.39 7.76 -5.26
C VAL A 132 9.25 8.87 -5.89
N GLN A 133 10.42 8.54 -6.41
CA GLN A 133 11.31 9.50 -7.07
C GLN A 133 10.72 10.04 -8.38
N VAL A 134 10.00 9.20 -9.12
CA VAL A 134 9.52 9.49 -10.47
C VAL A 134 8.14 10.14 -10.50
N ILE A 135 7.23 9.69 -9.63
CA ILE A 135 5.83 10.14 -9.70
C ILE A 135 5.63 11.58 -9.21
N PRO A 136 4.76 12.36 -9.85
CA PRO A 136 4.32 13.65 -9.37
C PRO A 136 3.67 13.57 -7.98
N ARG A 137 3.72 14.68 -7.22
CA ARG A 137 3.16 14.74 -5.85
C ARG A 137 1.65 14.52 -5.74
N ASN A 138 0.92 14.76 -6.81
CA ASN A 138 -0.52 14.54 -6.90
C ASN A 138 -0.90 13.08 -7.22
N PHE A 139 0.08 12.22 -7.52
CA PHE A 139 -0.14 10.80 -7.71
C PHE A 139 -0.09 10.07 -6.38
N PHE A 140 -0.76 8.95 -6.31
CA PHE A 140 -0.82 8.12 -5.11
C PHE A 140 -0.17 6.77 -5.39
N ALA A 141 0.89 6.44 -4.67
CA ALA A 141 1.56 5.15 -4.78
C ALA A 141 1.31 4.27 -3.56
N ALA A 142 1.14 2.97 -3.79
CA ALA A 142 0.97 1.98 -2.75
C ALA A 142 1.61 0.64 -3.13
N ARG A 143 1.98 -0.15 -2.12
CA ARG A 143 2.28 -1.57 -2.31
C ARG A 143 0.97 -2.34 -2.24
N TYR A 144 0.65 -3.03 -3.35
CA TYR A 144 -0.59 -3.81 -3.45
C TYR A 144 -0.48 -5.15 -2.76
N GLY A 145 0.67 -5.82 -2.86
CA GLY A 145 0.98 -7.06 -2.15
C GLY A 145 2.21 -7.74 -2.73
N GLY A 146 2.94 -8.51 -1.92
CA GLY A 146 4.12 -9.24 -2.40
C GLY A 146 5.11 -8.32 -3.14
N ASP A 147 5.25 -8.56 -4.44
CA ASP A 147 6.08 -7.84 -5.40
C ASP A 147 5.28 -6.86 -6.30
N GLU A 148 4.01 -6.63 -5.95
CA GLU A 148 3.09 -5.79 -6.72
C GLU A 148 2.93 -4.40 -6.09
N PHE A 149 2.92 -3.38 -6.95
CA PHE A 149 2.68 -1.98 -6.60
C PHE A 149 1.54 -1.41 -7.42
N ALA A 150 0.93 -0.35 -6.91
CA ALA A 150 -0.11 0.37 -7.63
C ALA A 150 0.12 1.88 -7.58
N ILE A 151 -0.22 2.56 -8.67
CA ILE A 151 -0.21 4.02 -8.75
C ILE A 151 -1.58 4.48 -9.23
N ILE A 152 -2.18 5.44 -8.50
CA ILE A 152 -3.32 6.20 -8.99
C ILE A 152 -2.76 7.50 -9.57
N ALA A 153 -2.90 7.69 -10.87
CA ALA A 153 -2.41 8.85 -11.59
C ALA A 153 -3.58 9.78 -11.94
N MET A 154 -3.53 11.01 -11.44
CA MET A 154 -4.49 12.07 -11.75
C MET A 154 -3.95 12.83 -12.98
N GLU A 155 -4.09 12.22 -14.16
CA GLU A 155 -3.54 12.71 -15.42
C GLU A 155 -4.51 12.45 -16.56
N ASP A 156 -4.66 13.40 -17.47
CA ASP A 156 -5.53 13.26 -18.64
C ASP A 156 -4.77 12.75 -19.87
N ASP A 157 -3.46 13.02 -19.96
CA ASP A 157 -2.63 12.58 -21.07
C ASP A 157 -2.12 11.14 -20.84
N GLU A 158 -2.64 10.22 -21.65
CA GLU A 158 -2.21 8.82 -21.64
C GLU A 158 -0.71 8.67 -21.96
N ALA A 159 -0.12 9.56 -22.75
CA ALA A 159 1.30 9.48 -23.09
C ALA A 159 2.19 9.66 -21.85
N VAL A 160 1.79 10.54 -20.92
CA VAL A 160 2.46 10.73 -19.63
C VAL A 160 2.38 9.43 -18.81
N VAL A 161 1.19 8.84 -18.71
CA VAL A 161 0.98 7.58 -17.97
C VAL A 161 1.82 6.44 -18.55
N ARG A 162 1.86 6.31 -19.88
CA ARG A 162 2.67 5.28 -20.58
C ARG A 162 4.16 5.47 -20.36
N SER A 163 4.63 6.70 -20.25
CA SER A 163 6.06 7.00 -20.04
C SER A 163 6.56 6.59 -18.66
N LEU A 164 5.68 6.48 -17.66
CA LEU A 164 6.04 6.13 -16.29
C LEU A 164 6.76 4.78 -16.19
N GLU A 165 6.36 3.77 -16.99
CA GLU A 165 7.04 2.46 -16.99
C GLU A 165 8.54 2.61 -17.28
N GLY A 166 8.88 3.36 -18.32
CA GLY A 166 10.27 3.62 -18.69
C GLY A 166 11.02 4.48 -17.66
N MET A 167 10.37 5.51 -17.14
CA MET A 167 10.96 6.39 -16.13
C MET A 167 11.25 5.63 -14.83
N ILE A 168 10.31 4.83 -14.35
CA ILE A 168 10.50 4.01 -13.14
C ILE A 168 11.59 2.96 -13.37
N GLN A 169 11.61 2.30 -14.55
CA GLN A 169 12.64 1.32 -14.89
C GLN A 169 14.03 1.94 -14.89
N ASN A 170 14.20 3.14 -15.43
CA ASN A 170 15.47 3.86 -15.42
C ASN A 170 15.90 4.22 -14.00
N ALA A 171 14.98 4.74 -13.18
CA ALA A 171 15.26 5.07 -11.79
C ALA A 171 15.66 3.81 -10.97
N ILE A 172 15.03 2.65 -11.22
CA ILE A 172 15.43 1.37 -10.62
C ILE A 172 16.87 1.03 -10.99
N GLN A 173 17.23 1.17 -12.28
CA GLN A 173 18.59 0.90 -12.75
C GLN A 173 19.63 1.82 -12.12
N ASP A 174 19.32 3.09 -11.96
CA ASP A 174 20.21 4.07 -11.31
C ASP A 174 20.41 3.71 -9.83
N ILE A 175 19.33 3.41 -9.10
CA ILE A 175 19.39 2.99 -7.69
C ILE A 175 20.18 1.68 -7.53
N THR A 176 19.90 0.67 -8.34
CA THR A 176 20.59 -0.63 -8.25
C THR A 176 22.07 -0.52 -8.56
N LYS A 177 22.45 0.33 -9.52
CA LYS A 177 23.83 0.64 -9.84
C LYS A 177 24.54 1.36 -8.70
N GLU A 178 23.93 2.39 -8.13
CA GLU A 178 24.46 3.13 -6.98
C GLU A 178 24.69 2.22 -5.76
N LYS A 179 23.74 1.33 -5.50
CA LYS A 179 23.80 0.39 -4.37
C LYS A 179 24.68 -0.86 -4.62
N GLY A 180 25.25 -1.02 -5.81
CA GLY A 180 26.03 -2.18 -6.18
C GLY A 180 25.23 -3.50 -6.14
N CYS A 181 23.96 -3.45 -6.55
CA CYS A 181 23.06 -4.59 -6.54
C CYS A 181 23.57 -5.69 -7.50
N PRO A 182 23.68 -6.97 -7.05
CA PRO A 182 24.24 -8.04 -7.88
C PRO A 182 23.26 -8.63 -8.92
N PHE A 183 22.03 -8.12 -8.98
CA PHE A 183 20.99 -8.56 -9.91
C PHE A 183 20.26 -7.38 -10.52
N ASN A 184 19.65 -7.62 -11.68
CA ASN A 184 18.82 -6.62 -12.35
C ASN A 184 17.36 -6.75 -11.91
N ILE A 185 16.72 -5.61 -11.63
CA ILE A 185 15.30 -5.51 -11.36
C ILE A 185 14.62 -4.99 -12.64
N SER A 186 13.68 -5.78 -13.17
CA SER A 186 12.82 -5.40 -14.28
C SER A 186 11.38 -5.37 -13.80
N ILE A 187 10.59 -4.45 -14.32
CA ILE A 187 9.18 -4.32 -14.00
C ILE A 187 8.32 -4.47 -15.25
N THR A 188 7.07 -4.85 -15.05
CA THR A 188 6.01 -4.76 -16.06
C THR A 188 4.86 -3.96 -15.49
N VAL A 189 4.30 -3.04 -16.28
CA VAL A 189 3.22 -2.15 -15.86
C VAL A 189 1.99 -2.37 -16.72
N GLY A 190 0.87 -2.75 -16.08
CA GLY A 190 -0.46 -2.68 -16.66
C GLY A 190 -1.15 -1.38 -16.24
N TYR A 191 -2.00 -0.84 -17.08
CA TYR A 191 -2.72 0.39 -16.76
C TYR A 191 -4.12 0.39 -17.36
N ALA A 192 -5.06 1.01 -16.65
CA ALA A 192 -6.42 1.25 -17.12
C ALA A 192 -6.89 2.64 -16.71
N ARG A 193 -7.66 3.27 -17.59
CA ARG A 193 -8.35 4.52 -17.27
C ARG A 193 -9.72 4.20 -16.67
N ARG A 194 -10.07 4.88 -15.60
CA ARG A 194 -11.43 4.84 -15.09
C ARG A 194 -12.37 5.49 -16.11
N ASP A 195 -13.39 4.78 -16.53
CA ASP A 195 -14.52 5.26 -17.35
C ASP A 195 -15.84 5.08 -16.62
N GLU A 196 -16.95 5.46 -17.26
CA GLU A 196 -18.27 5.39 -16.66
C GLU A 196 -18.75 3.96 -16.39
N THR A 197 -18.16 2.95 -17.04
CA THR A 197 -18.51 1.53 -16.87
C THR A 197 -17.88 0.94 -15.62
N ILE A 198 -16.75 1.50 -15.17
CA ILE A 198 -16.04 1.06 -13.97
C ILE A 198 -16.66 1.72 -12.74
N THR A 199 -17.45 0.95 -12.00
CA THR A 199 -18.23 1.41 -10.85
C THR A 199 -17.72 0.91 -9.51
N ASN A 200 -16.75 -0.01 -9.51
CA ASN A 200 -16.21 -0.63 -8.30
C ASN A 200 -14.71 -0.91 -8.43
N ILE A 201 -14.07 -1.18 -7.30
CA ILE A 201 -12.63 -1.45 -7.22
C ILE A 201 -12.23 -2.73 -7.98
N PRO A 202 -12.93 -3.87 -7.85
CA PRO A 202 -12.59 -5.08 -8.58
C PRO A 202 -12.50 -4.87 -10.08
N ASP A 203 -13.48 -4.23 -10.71
CA ASP A 203 -13.50 -3.98 -12.15
C ASP A 203 -12.31 -3.10 -12.59
N MET A 204 -11.96 -2.10 -11.75
CA MET A 204 -10.81 -1.22 -12.02
C MET A 204 -9.48 -1.98 -11.99
N ILE A 205 -9.31 -2.86 -10.99
CA ILE A 205 -8.13 -3.70 -10.86
C ILE A 205 -8.06 -4.69 -12.02
N GLU A 206 -9.16 -5.38 -12.34
CA GLU A 206 -9.20 -6.36 -13.44
C GLU A 206 -8.84 -5.72 -14.79
N ALA A 207 -9.30 -4.50 -15.04
CA ALA A 207 -8.97 -3.78 -16.27
C ALA A 207 -7.45 -3.52 -16.40
N ALA A 208 -6.77 -3.11 -15.31
CA ALA A 208 -5.34 -2.90 -15.30
C ALA A 208 -4.54 -4.22 -15.36
N ASP A 209 -4.98 -5.24 -14.61
CA ASP A 209 -4.35 -6.55 -14.57
C ASP A 209 -4.39 -7.27 -15.92
N ARG A 210 -5.45 -7.10 -16.69
CA ARG A 210 -5.55 -7.67 -18.05
C ARG A 210 -4.42 -7.15 -18.94
N VAL A 211 -4.14 -5.85 -18.90
CA VAL A 211 -3.04 -5.24 -19.68
C VAL A 211 -1.68 -5.74 -19.16
N LEU A 212 -1.51 -5.84 -17.85
CA LEU A 212 -0.30 -6.37 -17.22
C LEU A 212 -0.03 -7.81 -17.70
N TYR A 213 -1.05 -8.65 -17.64
CA TYR A 213 -0.96 -10.06 -18.05
C TYR A 213 -0.56 -10.22 -19.53
N GLU A 214 -1.19 -9.46 -20.43
CA GLU A 214 -0.84 -9.47 -21.86
C GLU A 214 0.62 -9.05 -22.10
N LYS A 215 1.10 -8.00 -21.42
CA LYS A 215 2.50 -7.58 -21.52
C LYS A 215 3.46 -8.65 -21.00
N LYS A 216 3.16 -9.28 -19.86
CA LYS A 216 3.97 -10.37 -19.30
C LYS A 216 4.01 -11.58 -20.26
N LYS A 217 2.89 -11.94 -20.86
CA LYS A 217 2.82 -13.02 -21.86
C LYS A 217 3.73 -12.71 -23.06
N ASN A 218 3.66 -11.50 -23.58
CA ASN A 218 4.48 -11.08 -24.71
C ASN A 218 5.98 -11.04 -24.37
N LYS A 219 6.35 -10.60 -23.15
CA LYS A 219 7.74 -10.67 -22.68
C LYS A 219 8.26 -12.11 -22.61
N LYS A 220 7.44 -13.06 -22.12
CA LYS A 220 7.82 -14.49 -22.07
C LYS A 220 8.03 -15.07 -23.46
N LEU A 221 7.13 -14.80 -24.41
CA LEU A 221 7.27 -15.26 -25.79
C LEU A 221 8.56 -14.75 -26.43
N LYS A 222 8.90 -13.48 -26.28
CA LYS A 222 10.15 -12.93 -26.82
C LYS A 222 11.40 -13.59 -26.25
N ARG A 223 11.39 -14.03 -24.98
CA ARG A 223 12.53 -14.74 -24.35
C ARG A 223 12.70 -16.20 -24.84
N CYS A 224 11.65 -16.83 -25.34
CA CYS A 224 11.72 -18.19 -25.90
C CYS A 224 12.30 -18.26 -27.33
N TRP A 225 12.51 -17.12 -27.99
CA TRP A 225 13.02 -17.04 -29.36
C TRP A 225 14.52 -16.65 -29.44
N TRP A 226 15.19 -16.54 -28.30
CA TRP A 226 16.63 -16.31 -28.16
C TRP A 226 17.28 -17.40 -27.29
#